data_42635d7fcbf8348903e9d2efb7707649
#
_entry.id   42635d7fcbf8348903e9d2efb7707649
#
_cell.length_a   1.000
_cell.length_b   1.000
_cell.length_c   1.000
_cell.angle_alpha   90.00
_cell.angle_beta   90.00
_cell.angle_gamma   90.00
#
_symmetry.space_group_name_H-M   'P 1'
#
loop_
_entity.id
_entity.type
_entity.pdbx_description
1 polymer ?
#
loop_
_entity_poly.entity_id
_entity_poly.type
_entity_poly.pdbx_seq_one_letter_code
_entity_poly.pdbx_strand_id
1 'polypeptide(L)'
;MPPFDDRSTDTVHKAIIFEDVSIAFEGPPVLDGISFELRRGETKVILGVAGSGKSTVLKLCLGLIKPDSGHIYVLGHDITTMTEEELFDLRSKVGIVFQESALFDSLNVRDNVAFRLMEEHLPEAEVEKRVREALSFVELEEAIEKLPSELSGGMRRRVGIARAIITQPEVLLYDSPTGGLDPITSTTIVELIMKQRDVYKTSALLVSHRLQDGFTLASHSFDPATKHMVPVDGRLARDIHTSFMILRDGKTIFEGTAQDLGKVEDPYIKEFIS
;
A
#
# COMPACT_ATOMS: atom_id res chain seq x y z
N MET A 1 29.57 -11.33 28.11
CA MET A 1 28.35 -10.66 27.73
C MET A 1 28.57 -10.01 26.38
N PRO A 2 27.97 -10.44 25.27
CA PRO A 2 28.03 -9.68 24.02
C PRO A 2 27.23 -8.39 24.19
N PRO A 3 27.57 -7.29 23.50
CA PRO A 3 26.86 -6.03 23.60
C PRO A 3 25.44 -6.21 23.12
N PHE A 4 24.49 -5.65 23.87
CA PHE A 4 23.08 -5.55 23.48
C PHE A 4 23.01 -4.89 22.09
N ASP A 5 22.43 -5.60 21.11
CA ASP A 5 22.18 -5.09 19.77
C ASP A 5 21.07 -4.03 19.88
N ASP A 6 21.46 -2.76 19.76
CA ASP A 6 20.59 -1.58 19.85
C ASP A 6 19.56 -1.51 18.67
N ARG A 7 19.65 -2.47 17.73
CA ARG A 7 18.73 -2.57 16.57
C ARG A 7 17.35 -3.07 16.95
N SER A 8 17.17 -3.73 18.11
CA SER A 8 15.89 -4.35 18.49
C SER A 8 14.80 -3.36 18.87
N THR A 9 15.13 -2.15 19.30
CA THR A 9 14.15 -1.12 19.69
C THR A 9 13.70 -0.26 18.52
N ASP A 10 14.51 -0.09 17.49
CA ASP A 10 14.20 0.76 16.32
C ASP A 10 13.32 0.04 15.29
N THR A 11 13.40 -1.27 15.17
CA THR A 11 12.58 -2.09 14.27
C THR A 11 11.10 -2.20 14.72
N VAL A 12 10.81 -2.05 16.01
CA VAL A 12 9.44 -2.14 16.56
C VAL A 12 8.52 -1.05 16.00
N HIS A 13 9.07 0.11 15.63
CA HIS A 13 8.31 1.24 15.09
C HIS A 13 8.23 1.29 13.55
N LYS A 14 8.87 0.35 12.86
CA LYS A 14 8.92 0.29 11.40
C LYS A 14 8.08 -0.88 10.88
N ALA A 15 7.27 -0.62 9.87
CA ALA A 15 6.45 -1.64 9.21
C ALA A 15 7.21 -2.32 8.07
N ILE A 16 8.01 -1.55 7.31
CA ILE A 16 8.86 -2.04 6.22
C ILE A 16 10.21 -1.33 6.30
N ILE A 17 11.30 -2.07 6.04
CA ILE A 17 12.65 -1.53 5.89
C ILE A 17 13.28 -2.17 4.66
N PHE A 18 13.88 -1.37 3.80
CA PHE A 18 14.79 -1.78 2.73
C PHE A 18 16.19 -1.30 3.09
N GLU A 19 17.17 -2.19 3.04
CA GLU A 19 18.57 -1.91 3.31
C GLU A 19 19.42 -2.32 2.11
N ASP A 20 19.90 -1.34 1.33
CA ASP A 20 20.79 -1.49 0.18
C ASP A 20 20.33 -2.55 -0.84
N VAL A 21 19.03 -2.51 -1.17
CA VAL A 21 18.37 -3.52 -1.97
C VAL A 21 18.62 -3.28 -3.46
N SER A 22 19.19 -4.30 -4.12
CA SER A 22 19.34 -4.31 -5.58
C SER A 22 18.71 -5.54 -6.20
N ILE A 23 18.15 -5.38 -7.38
CA ILE A 23 17.60 -6.48 -8.19
C ILE A 23 17.73 -6.14 -9.68
N ALA A 24 18.22 -7.12 -10.45
CA ALA A 24 18.21 -7.11 -11.90
C ALA A 24 17.44 -8.34 -12.41
N PHE A 25 16.87 -8.19 -13.61
CA PHE A 25 16.38 -9.32 -14.39
C PHE A 25 17.35 -9.53 -15.55
N GLU A 26 16.90 -9.63 -16.77
CA GLU A 26 17.79 -9.63 -17.92
C GLU A 26 18.16 -8.19 -18.27
N GLY A 27 19.39 -7.72 -17.92
CA GLY A 27 19.85 -6.37 -18.26
C GLY A 27 20.30 -5.52 -17.06
N PRO A 28 20.18 -4.17 -17.16
CA PRO A 28 20.56 -3.27 -16.08
C PRO A 28 19.69 -3.45 -14.84
N PRO A 29 20.18 -3.09 -13.65
CA PRO A 29 19.40 -3.17 -12.42
C PRO A 29 18.06 -2.43 -12.54
N VAL A 30 16.98 -3.09 -12.10
CA VAL A 30 15.65 -2.46 -11.94
C VAL A 30 15.59 -1.64 -10.67
N LEU A 31 16.27 -2.10 -9.62
CA LEU A 31 16.56 -1.36 -8.39
C LEU A 31 18.06 -1.49 -8.10
N ASP A 32 18.69 -0.41 -7.70
CA ASP A 32 20.14 -0.29 -7.51
C ASP A 32 20.44 0.40 -6.17
N GLY A 33 20.66 -0.41 -5.12
CA GLY A 33 21.03 0.04 -3.79
C GLY A 33 19.96 0.91 -3.11
N ILE A 34 18.68 0.59 -3.27
CA ILE A 34 17.62 1.39 -2.62
C ILE A 34 17.52 1.06 -1.12
N SER A 35 17.42 2.13 -0.33
CA SER A 35 17.17 2.06 1.11
C SER A 35 16.05 3.02 1.47
N PHE A 36 15.07 2.56 2.23
CA PHE A 36 14.01 3.40 2.78
C PHE A 36 13.30 2.68 3.93
N GLU A 37 12.51 3.44 4.68
CA GLU A 37 11.71 2.94 5.78
C GLU A 37 10.25 3.39 5.67
N LEU A 38 9.33 2.50 6.04
CA LEU A 38 7.93 2.82 6.29
C LEU A 38 7.65 2.66 7.78
N ARG A 39 7.26 3.73 8.46
CA ARG A 39 6.89 3.67 9.87
C ARG A 39 5.50 3.07 10.07
N ARG A 40 5.23 2.54 11.27
CA ARG A 40 3.88 2.06 11.60
C ARG A 40 2.88 3.22 11.57
N GLY A 41 1.74 3.00 10.91
CA GLY A 41 0.68 4.01 10.72
C GLY A 41 1.02 5.10 9.69
N GLU A 42 2.16 5.01 9.01
CA GLU A 42 2.55 5.92 7.93
C GLU A 42 2.01 5.43 6.58
N THR A 43 1.73 6.38 5.69
CA THR A 43 1.56 6.13 4.24
C THR A 43 2.79 6.68 3.51
N LYS A 44 3.59 5.80 2.90
CA LYS A 44 4.68 6.22 2.01
C LYS A 44 4.23 6.10 0.56
N VAL A 45 4.33 7.20 -0.18
CA VAL A 45 3.97 7.29 -1.59
C VAL A 45 5.24 7.21 -2.44
N ILE A 46 5.38 6.14 -3.21
CA ILE A 46 6.48 5.96 -4.16
C ILE A 46 6.03 6.40 -5.54
N LEU A 47 6.69 7.40 -6.05
CA LEU A 47 6.44 8.02 -7.35
C LEU A 47 7.55 7.70 -8.34
N GLY A 48 7.27 7.82 -9.64
CA GLY A 48 8.24 7.63 -10.71
C GLY A 48 7.55 7.29 -12.03
N VAL A 49 8.28 7.39 -13.13
CA VAL A 49 7.77 7.03 -14.46
C VAL A 49 7.49 5.52 -14.60
N ALA A 50 6.78 5.13 -15.66
CA ALA A 50 6.59 3.71 -15.97
C ALA A 50 7.96 3.01 -16.11
N GLY A 51 8.09 1.80 -15.56
CA GLY A 51 9.35 1.05 -15.60
C GLY A 51 10.40 1.43 -14.55
N SER A 52 10.15 2.42 -13.67
CA SER A 52 11.13 2.83 -12.65
C SER A 52 11.30 1.85 -11.46
N GLY A 53 10.69 0.67 -11.47
CA GLY A 53 10.85 -0.35 -10.42
C GLY A 53 9.79 -0.34 -9.32
N LYS A 54 8.77 0.54 -9.36
CA LYS A 54 7.76 0.68 -8.28
C LYS A 54 7.02 -0.62 -7.95
N SER A 55 6.46 -1.31 -8.95
CA SER A 55 5.75 -2.59 -8.71
C SER A 55 6.72 -3.70 -8.29
N THR A 56 8.02 -3.57 -8.63
CA THR A 56 9.07 -4.48 -8.14
C THR A 56 9.25 -4.33 -6.63
N VAL A 57 9.21 -3.10 -6.10
CA VAL A 57 9.25 -2.85 -4.65
C VAL A 57 8.10 -3.58 -3.94
N LEU A 58 6.86 -3.51 -4.47
CA LEU A 58 5.71 -4.22 -3.87
C LEU A 58 5.88 -5.75 -3.90
N LYS A 59 6.40 -6.29 -5.02
CA LYS A 59 6.66 -7.74 -5.13
C LYS A 59 7.74 -8.20 -4.15
N LEU A 60 8.76 -7.38 -3.94
CA LEU A 60 9.80 -7.62 -2.94
C LEU A 60 9.22 -7.60 -1.53
N CYS A 61 8.36 -6.64 -1.17
CA CYS A 61 7.69 -6.59 0.14
C CYS A 61 6.85 -7.84 0.45
N LEU A 62 6.32 -8.51 -0.58
CA LEU A 62 5.55 -9.75 -0.43
C LEU A 62 6.43 -11.01 -0.47
N GLY A 63 7.74 -10.87 -0.71
CA GLY A 63 8.62 -12.01 -0.94
C GLY A 63 8.25 -12.83 -2.17
N LEU A 64 7.54 -12.25 -3.16
CA LEU A 64 7.21 -12.90 -4.43
C LEU A 64 8.43 -13.02 -5.35
N ILE A 65 9.41 -12.17 -5.14
CA ILE A 65 10.73 -12.19 -5.76
C ILE A 65 11.76 -11.89 -4.67
N LYS A 66 12.97 -12.43 -4.83
CA LYS A 66 14.08 -12.16 -3.90
C LYS A 66 15.03 -11.12 -4.51
N PRO A 67 15.62 -10.23 -3.71
CA PRO A 67 16.63 -9.30 -4.19
C PRO A 67 17.93 -10.05 -4.50
N ASP A 68 18.78 -9.47 -5.36
CA ASP A 68 20.14 -9.98 -5.63
C ASP A 68 21.09 -9.62 -4.48
N SER A 69 20.86 -8.47 -3.82
CA SER A 69 21.62 -8.02 -2.64
C SER A 69 20.74 -7.13 -1.74
N GLY A 70 21.23 -6.93 -0.51
CA GLY A 70 20.55 -6.18 0.52
C GLY A 70 19.53 -6.99 1.32
N HIS A 71 18.85 -6.34 2.28
CA HIS A 71 17.88 -6.97 3.16
C HIS A 71 16.54 -6.24 3.12
N ILE A 72 15.47 -6.99 3.33
CA ILE A 72 14.11 -6.46 3.40
C ILE A 72 13.44 -6.98 4.65
N TYR A 73 13.03 -6.06 5.51
CA TYR A 73 12.29 -6.41 6.72
C TYR A 73 10.84 -5.96 6.57
N VAL A 74 9.91 -6.87 6.86
CA VAL A 74 8.47 -6.59 6.92
C VAL A 74 7.96 -7.02 8.28
N LEU A 75 7.36 -6.09 9.01
CA LEU A 75 6.87 -6.29 10.38
C LEU A 75 7.93 -6.87 11.34
N GLY A 76 9.20 -6.48 11.12
CA GLY A 76 10.35 -6.91 11.90
C GLY A 76 11.00 -8.24 11.48
N HIS A 77 10.49 -8.90 10.43
CA HIS A 77 11.03 -10.16 9.91
C HIS A 77 11.87 -9.91 8.65
N ASP A 78 13.09 -10.44 8.59
CA ASP A 78 13.92 -10.44 7.37
C ASP A 78 13.35 -11.43 6.36
N ILE A 79 12.58 -10.93 5.40
CA ILE A 79 11.89 -11.75 4.41
C ILE A 79 12.82 -12.28 3.31
N THR A 80 14.06 -11.80 3.21
CA THR A 80 15.03 -12.28 2.22
C THR A 80 15.48 -13.70 2.49
N THR A 81 15.44 -14.11 3.76
CA THR A 81 15.88 -15.43 4.25
C THR A 81 14.72 -16.39 4.54
N MET A 82 13.47 -15.90 4.57
CA MET A 82 12.29 -16.71 4.91
C MET A 82 11.98 -17.77 3.86
N THR A 83 11.44 -18.88 4.33
CA THR A 83 10.83 -19.95 3.52
C THR A 83 9.43 -19.53 3.03
N GLU A 84 8.87 -20.25 2.04
CA GLU A 84 7.50 -19.98 1.57
C GLU A 84 6.44 -20.21 2.66
N GLU A 85 6.66 -21.15 3.57
CA GLU A 85 5.74 -21.39 4.70
C GLU A 85 5.72 -20.20 5.67
N GLU A 86 6.89 -19.68 6.05
CA GLU A 86 7.01 -18.48 6.90
C GLU A 86 6.45 -17.24 6.21
N LEU A 87 6.67 -17.08 4.89
CA LEU A 87 6.11 -16.00 4.09
C LEU A 87 4.58 -16.09 3.99
N PHE A 88 4.01 -17.29 3.98
CA PHE A 88 2.56 -17.47 3.95
C PHE A 88 1.89 -16.87 5.21
N ASP A 89 2.47 -17.11 6.37
CA ASP A 89 1.98 -16.55 7.64
C ASP A 89 2.14 -15.03 7.68
N LEU A 90 3.29 -14.51 7.21
CA LEU A 90 3.53 -13.08 7.13
C LEU A 90 2.57 -12.38 6.16
N ARG A 91 2.29 -13.00 5.00
CA ARG A 91 1.37 -12.46 3.99
C ARG A 91 -0.08 -12.34 4.50
N SER A 92 -0.47 -13.07 5.56
CA SER A 92 -1.78 -12.87 6.19
C SER A 92 -1.93 -11.48 6.83
N LYS A 93 -0.80 -10.85 7.23
CA LYS A 93 -0.74 -9.52 7.84
C LYS A 93 -0.49 -8.40 6.82
N VAL A 94 -0.35 -8.74 5.54
CA VAL A 94 -0.06 -7.78 4.45
C VAL A 94 -1.14 -7.90 3.38
N GLY A 95 -1.93 -6.86 3.22
CA GLY A 95 -2.91 -6.78 2.13
C GLY A 95 -2.31 -6.12 0.88
N ILE A 96 -2.79 -6.52 -0.30
CA ILE A 96 -2.40 -5.89 -1.56
C ILE A 96 -3.62 -5.55 -2.42
N VAL A 97 -3.58 -4.34 -3.00
CA VAL A 97 -4.55 -3.83 -3.98
C VAL A 97 -3.85 -3.65 -5.31
N PHE A 98 -4.21 -4.44 -6.30
CA PHE A 98 -3.61 -4.38 -7.64
C PHE A 98 -4.28 -3.33 -8.53
N GLN A 99 -3.55 -2.83 -9.50
CA GLN A 99 -4.01 -1.84 -10.48
C GLN A 99 -5.26 -2.30 -11.26
N GLU A 100 -5.36 -3.58 -11.64
CA GLU A 100 -6.51 -4.17 -12.35
C GLU A 100 -7.48 -4.87 -11.38
N SER A 101 -7.36 -4.63 -10.06
CA SER A 101 -8.13 -5.27 -8.97
C SER A 101 -7.89 -6.78 -8.83
N ALA A 102 -7.46 -7.47 -9.87
CA ALA A 102 -7.16 -8.91 -9.92
C ALA A 102 -8.25 -9.79 -9.25
N LEU A 103 -9.51 -9.49 -9.54
CA LEU A 103 -10.64 -10.29 -9.05
C LEU A 103 -10.71 -11.61 -9.82
N PHE A 104 -11.19 -12.65 -9.16
CA PHE A 104 -11.53 -13.91 -9.78
C PHE A 104 -12.85 -13.76 -10.54
N ASP A 105 -12.83 -13.82 -11.86
CA ASP A 105 -14.01 -13.59 -12.71
C ASP A 105 -15.11 -14.63 -12.50
N SER A 106 -14.77 -15.83 -12.05
CA SER A 106 -15.70 -16.93 -11.78
C SER A 106 -16.36 -16.86 -10.39
N LEU A 107 -15.90 -15.97 -9.51
CA LEU A 107 -16.44 -15.78 -8.16
C LEU A 107 -17.23 -14.48 -8.08
N ASN A 108 -18.34 -14.50 -7.32
CA ASN A 108 -19.06 -13.27 -7.03
C ASN A 108 -18.26 -12.36 -6.08
N VAL A 109 -18.79 -11.19 -5.76
CA VAL A 109 -18.15 -10.20 -4.87
C VAL A 109 -17.90 -10.80 -3.48
N ARG A 110 -18.90 -11.50 -2.91
CA ARG A 110 -18.79 -12.17 -1.62
C ARG A 110 -17.57 -13.08 -1.57
N ASP A 111 -17.48 -14.00 -2.52
CA ASP A 111 -16.43 -15.03 -2.54
C ASP A 111 -15.06 -14.46 -2.91
N ASN A 112 -15.01 -13.41 -3.74
CA ASN A 112 -13.78 -12.66 -3.98
C ASN A 112 -13.25 -12.04 -2.69
N VAL A 113 -14.10 -11.41 -1.89
CA VAL A 113 -13.72 -10.79 -0.63
C VAL A 113 -13.39 -11.84 0.42
N ALA A 114 -14.18 -12.91 0.52
CA ALA A 114 -14.00 -13.99 1.51
C ALA A 114 -12.80 -14.90 1.22
N PHE A 115 -12.23 -14.87 0.02
CA PHE A 115 -11.32 -15.89 -0.51
C PHE A 115 -10.24 -16.31 0.51
N ARG A 116 -9.57 -15.37 1.14
CA ARG A 116 -8.52 -15.65 2.12
C ARG A 116 -9.07 -16.30 3.40
N LEU A 117 -10.22 -15.86 3.88
CA LEU A 117 -10.84 -16.42 5.10
C LEU A 117 -11.35 -17.85 4.89
N MET A 118 -11.74 -18.18 3.65
CA MET A 118 -12.15 -19.55 3.30
C MET A 118 -10.96 -20.51 3.35
N GLU A 119 -9.76 -20.07 2.97
CA GLU A 119 -8.53 -20.85 3.11
C GLU A 119 -8.14 -21.07 4.58
N GLU A 120 -8.48 -20.14 5.47
CA GLU A 120 -8.23 -20.23 6.92
C GLU A 120 -9.26 -21.11 7.65
N HIS A 121 -10.25 -21.66 6.95
CA HIS A 121 -11.29 -22.56 7.47
C HIS A 121 -12.10 -21.94 8.65
N LEU A 122 -12.34 -20.64 8.59
CA LEU A 122 -13.16 -19.95 9.58
C LEU A 122 -14.63 -20.38 9.52
N PRO A 123 -15.38 -20.30 10.65
CA PRO A 123 -16.80 -20.56 10.66
C PRO A 123 -17.55 -19.63 9.71
N GLU A 124 -18.53 -20.16 8.95
CA GLU A 124 -19.29 -19.41 7.92
C GLU A 124 -19.91 -18.12 8.45
N ALA A 125 -20.43 -18.15 9.69
CA ALA A 125 -21.02 -16.96 10.33
C ALA A 125 -19.99 -15.83 10.55
N GLU A 126 -18.74 -16.18 10.85
CA GLU A 126 -17.66 -15.20 11.00
C GLU A 126 -17.22 -14.67 9.65
N VAL A 127 -17.11 -15.53 8.63
CA VAL A 127 -16.80 -15.12 7.25
C VAL A 127 -17.85 -14.12 6.75
N GLU A 128 -19.14 -14.45 6.88
CA GLU A 128 -20.25 -13.59 6.44
C GLU A 128 -20.23 -12.23 7.14
N LYS A 129 -19.98 -12.21 8.44
CA LYS A 129 -19.86 -10.97 9.21
C LYS A 129 -18.72 -10.09 8.66
N ARG A 130 -17.51 -10.65 8.49
CA ARG A 130 -16.35 -9.91 8.01
C ARG A 130 -16.52 -9.42 6.57
N VAL A 131 -17.14 -10.22 5.70
CA VAL A 131 -17.46 -9.81 4.33
C VAL A 131 -18.37 -8.59 4.33
N ARG A 132 -19.47 -8.61 5.13
CA ARG A 132 -20.37 -7.46 5.22
C ARG A 132 -19.68 -6.22 5.78
N GLU A 133 -18.85 -6.36 6.81
CA GLU A 133 -18.06 -5.25 7.35
C GLU A 133 -17.10 -4.67 6.30
N ALA A 134 -16.39 -5.52 5.54
CA ALA A 134 -15.48 -5.08 4.49
C ALA A 134 -16.22 -4.42 3.31
N LEU A 135 -17.39 -4.94 2.91
CA LEU A 135 -18.21 -4.34 1.86
C LEU A 135 -18.85 -3.03 2.31
N SER A 136 -19.27 -2.93 3.57
CA SER A 136 -19.78 -1.68 4.15
C SER A 136 -18.69 -0.61 4.23
N PHE A 137 -17.45 -1.00 4.51
CA PHE A 137 -16.32 -0.07 4.48
C PHE A 137 -16.15 0.61 3.12
N VAL A 138 -16.36 -0.13 2.02
CA VAL A 138 -16.21 0.35 0.64
C VAL A 138 -17.56 0.74 -0.02
N GLU A 139 -18.67 0.73 0.73
CA GLU A 139 -20.02 1.11 0.27
C GLU A 139 -20.49 0.28 -0.92
N LEU A 140 -20.38 -1.05 -0.80
CA LEU A 140 -20.77 -2.01 -1.85
C LEU A 140 -21.59 -3.19 -1.32
N GLU A 141 -22.32 -3.03 -0.22
CA GLU A 141 -23.13 -4.10 0.38
C GLU A 141 -24.15 -4.66 -0.60
N GLU A 142 -24.76 -3.80 -1.43
CA GLU A 142 -25.76 -4.20 -2.43
C GLU A 142 -25.19 -4.98 -3.62
N ALA A 143 -23.86 -5.01 -3.76
CA ALA A 143 -23.21 -5.71 -4.85
C ALA A 143 -22.72 -7.11 -4.47
N ILE A 144 -23.03 -7.60 -3.27
CA ILE A 144 -22.46 -8.81 -2.68
C ILE A 144 -22.58 -10.06 -3.56
N GLU A 145 -23.70 -10.21 -4.29
CA GLU A 145 -23.96 -11.37 -5.16
C GLU A 145 -23.52 -11.17 -6.63
N LYS A 146 -23.07 -9.97 -7.00
CA LYS A 146 -22.68 -9.65 -8.39
C LYS A 146 -21.37 -10.32 -8.77
N LEU A 147 -21.25 -10.65 -10.05
CA LEU A 147 -19.99 -11.07 -10.67
C LEU A 147 -19.14 -9.83 -11.03
N PRO A 148 -17.80 -9.95 -11.13
CA PRO A 148 -16.91 -8.85 -11.55
C PRO A 148 -17.30 -8.22 -12.90
N SER A 149 -17.87 -8.99 -13.83
CA SER A 149 -18.37 -8.53 -15.13
C SER A 149 -19.54 -7.55 -15.03
N GLU A 150 -20.28 -7.57 -13.91
CA GLU A 150 -21.44 -6.72 -13.66
C GLU A 150 -21.08 -5.42 -12.93
N LEU A 151 -19.79 -5.23 -12.63
CA LEU A 151 -19.27 -4.09 -11.87
C LEU A 151 -18.59 -3.07 -12.78
N SER A 152 -18.74 -1.78 -12.44
CA SER A 152 -17.92 -0.72 -13.04
C SER A 152 -16.43 -0.87 -12.63
N GLY A 153 -15.52 -0.20 -13.32
CA GLY A 153 -14.09 -0.21 -12.96
C GLY A 153 -13.83 0.25 -11.52
N GLY A 154 -14.52 1.31 -11.10
CA GLY A 154 -14.43 1.81 -9.73
C GLY A 154 -15.00 0.83 -8.69
N MET A 155 -16.12 0.15 -9.01
CA MET A 155 -16.65 -0.89 -8.13
C MET A 155 -15.69 -2.06 -8.00
N ARG A 156 -15.12 -2.54 -9.11
CA ARG A 156 -14.09 -3.62 -9.05
C ARG A 156 -12.91 -3.22 -8.18
N ARG A 157 -12.45 -1.95 -8.28
CA ARG A 157 -11.35 -1.44 -7.46
C ARG A 157 -11.71 -1.44 -5.97
N ARG A 158 -12.93 -1.01 -5.62
CA ARG A 158 -13.43 -1.04 -4.24
C ARG A 158 -13.57 -2.47 -3.70
N VAL A 159 -14.02 -3.43 -4.50
CA VAL A 159 -14.02 -4.86 -4.14
C VAL A 159 -12.59 -5.35 -3.89
N GLY A 160 -11.62 -4.96 -4.71
CA GLY A 160 -10.20 -5.27 -4.48
C GLY A 160 -9.66 -4.73 -3.15
N ILE A 161 -10.11 -3.53 -2.76
CA ILE A 161 -9.80 -2.96 -1.43
C ILE A 161 -10.47 -3.79 -0.32
N ALA A 162 -11.77 -4.10 -0.44
CA ALA A 162 -12.49 -4.92 0.54
C ALA A 162 -11.80 -6.29 0.76
N ARG A 163 -11.37 -6.95 -0.33
CA ARG A 163 -10.60 -8.20 -0.27
C ARG A 163 -9.25 -8.02 0.44
N ALA A 164 -8.57 -6.90 0.22
CA ALA A 164 -7.27 -6.65 0.83
C ALA A 164 -7.36 -6.36 2.33
N ILE A 165 -8.47 -5.80 2.82
CA ILE A 165 -8.66 -5.41 4.22
C ILE A 165 -9.38 -6.47 5.07
N ILE A 166 -9.93 -7.53 4.47
CA ILE A 166 -10.76 -8.53 5.17
C ILE A 166 -10.03 -9.23 6.31
N THR A 167 -8.72 -9.40 6.21
CA THR A 167 -7.85 -10.00 7.22
C THR A 167 -7.39 -8.98 8.27
N GLN A 168 -7.80 -7.72 8.18
CA GLN A 168 -7.35 -6.61 9.04
C GLN A 168 -5.81 -6.49 9.06
N PRO A 169 -5.17 -6.31 7.90
CA PRO A 169 -3.71 -6.34 7.79
C PRO A 169 -3.05 -5.16 8.51
N GLU A 170 -1.83 -5.37 8.99
CA GLU A 170 -0.99 -4.31 9.58
C GLU A 170 -0.36 -3.41 8.49
N VAL A 171 -0.19 -3.96 7.29
CA VAL A 171 0.39 -3.26 6.12
C VAL A 171 -0.51 -3.43 4.91
N LEU A 172 -0.73 -2.35 4.17
CA LEU A 172 -1.41 -2.35 2.88
C LEU A 172 -0.47 -1.87 1.77
N LEU A 173 -0.39 -2.65 0.71
CA LEU A 173 0.35 -2.34 -0.49
C LEU A 173 -0.63 -1.94 -1.59
N TYR A 174 -0.43 -0.79 -2.21
CA TYR A 174 -1.30 -0.30 -3.28
C TYR A 174 -0.49 -0.13 -4.57
N ASP A 175 -0.85 -0.88 -5.60
CA ASP A 175 -0.27 -0.70 -6.95
C ASP A 175 -1.21 0.15 -7.80
N SER A 176 -0.87 1.41 -7.96
CA SER A 176 -1.60 2.39 -8.79
C SER A 176 -3.13 2.34 -8.58
N PRO A 177 -3.61 2.51 -7.32
CA PRO A 177 -5.01 2.22 -6.96
C PRO A 177 -6.04 3.09 -7.68
N THR A 178 -5.63 4.25 -8.19
CA THR A 178 -6.48 5.19 -8.95
C THR A 178 -6.20 5.16 -10.45
N GLY A 179 -5.25 4.34 -10.90
CA GLY A 179 -4.86 4.25 -12.30
C GLY A 179 -6.03 3.86 -13.21
N GLY A 180 -6.24 4.63 -14.30
CA GLY A 180 -7.31 4.36 -15.27
C GLY A 180 -8.72 4.70 -14.82
N LEU A 181 -8.89 5.32 -13.63
CA LEU A 181 -10.19 5.76 -13.12
C LEU A 181 -10.43 7.24 -13.43
N ASP A 182 -11.69 7.61 -13.53
CA ASP A 182 -12.11 9.02 -13.63
C ASP A 182 -11.81 9.77 -12.33
N PRO A 183 -11.77 11.13 -12.34
CA PRO A 183 -11.39 11.93 -11.17
C PRO A 183 -12.27 11.70 -9.95
N ILE A 184 -13.59 11.53 -10.12
CA ILE A 184 -14.54 11.35 -9.00
C ILE A 184 -14.28 10.00 -8.33
N THR A 185 -14.20 8.93 -9.12
CA THR A 185 -13.90 7.59 -8.62
C THR A 185 -12.52 7.55 -7.96
N SER A 186 -11.52 8.23 -8.54
CA SER A 186 -10.18 8.33 -7.94
C SER A 186 -10.22 8.98 -6.56
N THR A 187 -10.99 10.04 -6.39
CA THR A 187 -11.19 10.71 -5.09
C THR A 187 -11.78 9.76 -4.06
N THR A 188 -12.79 8.97 -4.42
CA THR A 188 -13.38 7.95 -3.54
C THR A 188 -12.32 6.91 -3.10
N ILE A 189 -11.47 6.45 -4.02
CA ILE A 189 -10.40 5.49 -3.68
C ILE A 189 -9.38 6.11 -2.71
N VAL A 190 -8.97 7.36 -2.95
CA VAL A 190 -8.04 8.08 -2.05
C VAL A 190 -8.67 8.25 -0.66
N GLU A 191 -9.95 8.54 -0.58
CA GLU A 191 -10.70 8.65 0.69
C GLU A 191 -10.73 7.32 1.46
N LEU A 192 -10.91 6.18 0.78
CA LEU A 192 -10.83 4.86 1.40
C LEU A 192 -9.42 4.55 1.94
N ILE A 193 -8.36 4.91 1.19
CA ILE A 193 -6.98 4.76 1.65
C ILE A 193 -6.73 5.63 2.90
N MET A 194 -7.22 6.87 2.88
CA MET A 194 -7.13 7.80 4.00
C MET A 194 -7.87 7.28 5.24
N LYS A 195 -9.08 6.72 5.05
CA LYS A 195 -9.87 6.10 6.12
C LYS A 195 -9.12 4.92 6.76
N GLN A 196 -8.43 4.08 5.96
CA GLN A 196 -7.57 3.01 6.48
C GLN A 196 -6.41 3.56 7.33
N ARG A 197 -5.72 4.59 6.84
CA ARG A 197 -4.64 5.24 7.58
C ARG A 197 -5.12 5.86 8.88
N ASP A 198 -6.18 6.67 8.82
CA ASP A 198 -6.55 7.57 9.93
C ASP A 198 -7.38 6.86 11.01
N VAL A 199 -8.26 5.93 10.61
CA VAL A 199 -9.15 5.21 11.55
C VAL A 199 -8.51 3.91 12.03
N TYR A 200 -7.97 3.10 11.10
CA TYR A 200 -7.46 1.76 11.43
C TYR A 200 -5.96 1.76 11.71
N LYS A 201 -5.28 2.90 11.50
CA LYS A 201 -3.83 3.06 11.73
C LYS A 201 -2.97 2.07 10.94
N THR A 202 -3.48 1.62 9.79
CA THR A 202 -2.78 0.69 8.90
C THR A 202 -1.62 1.40 8.22
N SER A 203 -0.45 0.79 8.21
CA SER A 203 0.69 1.29 7.45
C SER A 203 0.48 1.04 5.97
N ALA A 204 0.82 1.98 5.10
CA ALA A 204 0.57 1.83 3.67
C ALA A 204 1.79 2.19 2.82
N LEU A 205 2.10 1.34 1.83
CA LEU A 205 3.02 1.64 0.76
C LEU A 205 2.23 1.77 -0.55
N LEU A 206 2.17 2.99 -1.08
CA LEU A 206 1.39 3.30 -2.27
C LEU A 206 2.34 3.62 -3.42
N VAL A 207 2.31 2.86 -4.50
CA VAL A 207 3.01 3.22 -5.73
C VAL A 207 2.05 3.85 -6.71
N SER A 208 2.43 4.99 -7.30
CA SER A 208 1.60 5.73 -8.23
C SER A 208 2.45 6.49 -9.25
N HIS A 209 1.84 6.81 -10.38
CA HIS A 209 2.34 7.83 -11.31
C HIS A 209 1.54 9.14 -11.20
N ARG A 210 0.55 9.19 -10.30
CA ARG A 210 -0.31 10.36 -10.05
C ARG A 210 0.10 11.04 -8.76
N LEU A 211 0.79 12.14 -8.89
CA LEU A 211 1.26 12.95 -7.78
C LEU A 211 0.10 13.50 -6.93
N GLN A 212 -1.02 13.83 -7.57
CA GLN A 212 -2.18 14.43 -6.94
C GLN A 212 -2.76 13.55 -5.82
N ASP A 213 -2.76 12.21 -6.00
CA ASP A 213 -3.22 11.28 -4.97
C ASP A 213 -2.39 11.41 -3.69
N GLY A 214 -1.05 11.47 -3.85
CA GLY A 214 -0.12 11.66 -2.73
C GLY A 214 -0.31 13.00 -2.03
N PHE A 215 -0.48 14.10 -2.77
CA PHE A 215 -0.73 15.41 -2.17
C PHE A 215 -2.08 15.46 -1.45
N THR A 216 -3.12 14.82 -1.98
CA THR A 216 -4.40 14.72 -1.28
C THR A 216 -4.25 13.97 0.03
N LEU A 217 -3.52 12.84 0.04
CA LEU A 217 -3.21 12.08 1.26
C LEU A 217 -2.39 12.90 2.27
N ALA A 218 -1.48 13.76 1.80
CA ALA A 218 -0.63 14.59 2.66
C ALA A 218 -1.32 15.86 3.18
N SER A 219 -2.41 16.31 2.55
CA SER A 219 -3.09 17.57 2.89
C SER A 219 -4.47 17.38 3.51
N HIS A 220 -4.98 16.13 3.58
CA HIS A 220 -6.31 15.82 4.12
C HIS A 220 -6.23 14.70 5.15
N SER A 221 -7.22 14.65 6.02
CA SER A 221 -7.50 13.56 6.94
C SER A 221 -8.95 13.10 6.80
N PHE A 222 -9.22 11.86 7.18
CA PHE A 222 -10.57 11.33 7.22
C PHE A 222 -11.24 11.71 8.55
N ASP A 223 -12.38 12.38 8.48
CA ASP A 223 -13.20 12.71 9.65
C ASP A 223 -14.30 11.63 9.83
N PRO A 224 -14.24 10.82 10.91
CA PRO A 224 -15.25 9.79 11.18
C PRO A 224 -16.65 10.36 11.43
N ALA A 225 -16.78 11.61 11.86
CA ALA A 225 -18.07 12.23 12.17
C ALA A 225 -18.84 12.61 10.89
N THR A 226 -18.14 13.19 9.92
CA THR A 226 -18.73 13.54 8.62
C THR A 226 -18.65 12.40 7.61
N LYS A 227 -17.80 11.40 7.86
CA LYS A 227 -17.45 10.28 6.96
C LYS A 227 -16.82 10.74 5.63
N HIS A 228 -16.18 11.89 5.62
CA HIS A 228 -15.51 12.46 4.47
C HIS A 228 -14.10 12.91 4.79
N MET A 229 -13.29 13.08 3.73
CA MET A 229 -11.99 13.72 3.88
C MET A 229 -12.16 15.22 4.11
N VAL A 230 -11.36 15.75 5.04
CA VAL A 230 -11.32 17.18 5.39
C VAL A 230 -9.91 17.72 5.24
N PRO A 231 -9.73 18.96 4.76
CA PRO A 231 -8.41 19.59 4.71
C PRO A 231 -7.81 19.68 6.12
N VAL A 232 -6.50 19.44 6.22
CA VAL A 232 -5.77 19.57 7.47
C VAL A 232 -5.17 20.97 7.57
N ASP A 233 -5.49 21.69 8.65
CA ASP A 233 -4.87 22.98 8.95
C ASP A 233 -3.35 22.79 9.16
N GLY A 234 -2.55 23.75 8.70
CA GLY A 234 -1.08 23.65 8.67
C GLY A 234 -0.40 23.33 10.01
N ARG A 235 -1.12 23.41 11.14
CA ARG A 235 -0.66 22.95 12.46
C ARG A 235 -0.79 21.42 12.61
N LEU A 236 -1.85 20.82 12.05
CA LEU A 236 -2.10 19.38 12.05
C LEU A 236 -1.34 18.65 10.92
N ALA A 237 -0.89 19.39 9.90
CA ALA A 237 -0.10 18.83 8.80
C ALA A 237 1.22 18.16 9.26
N ARG A 238 1.69 18.45 10.47
CA ARG A 238 2.86 17.80 11.09
C ARG A 238 2.55 16.39 11.60
N ASP A 239 1.28 16.08 11.84
CA ASP A 239 0.81 14.79 12.36
C ASP A 239 0.30 13.88 11.26
N ILE A 240 0.23 14.35 10.00
CA ILE A 240 -0.12 13.49 8.87
C ILE A 240 1.11 12.67 8.50
N HIS A 241 1.02 11.40 8.82
CA HIS A 241 2.05 10.41 8.50
C HIS A 241 2.02 10.04 7.01
N THR A 242 2.36 11.01 6.13
CA THR A 242 2.52 10.77 4.70
C THR A 242 3.89 11.27 4.26
N SER A 243 4.71 10.35 3.74
CA SER A 243 6.00 10.67 3.15
C SER A 243 6.05 10.29 1.67
N PHE A 244 7.01 10.84 0.95
CA PHE A 244 7.20 10.66 -0.48
C PHE A 244 8.59 10.11 -0.76
N MET A 245 8.65 9.25 -1.76
CA MET A 245 9.89 8.77 -2.35
C MET A 245 9.76 8.82 -3.87
N ILE A 246 10.78 9.31 -4.58
CA ILE A 246 10.79 9.32 -6.05
C ILE A 246 11.88 8.37 -6.53
N LEU A 247 11.46 7.42 -7.38
CA LEU A 247 12.34 6.48 -8.06
C LEU A 247 12.59 6.92 -9.50
N ARG A 248 13.88 6.93 -9.87
CA ARG A 248 14.33 7.13 -11.24
C ARG A 248 15.50 6.21 -11.53
N ASP A 249 15.43 5.50 -12.66
CA ASP A 249 16.51 4.62 -13.14
C ASP A 249 17.03 3.65 -12.04
N GLY A 250 16.08 3.06 -11.28
CA GLY A 250 16.37 2.12 -10.21
C GLY A 250 16.89 2.75 -8.90
N LYS A 251 17.02 4.08 -8.81
CA LYS A 251 17.57 4.78 -7.64
C LYS A 251 16.53 5.69 -6.99
N THR A 252 16.70 5.91 -5.69
CA THR A 252 15.98 6.95 -4.96
C THR A 252 16.63 8.30 -5.24
N ILE A 253 15.88 9.22 -5.85
CA ILE A 253 16.33 10.59 -6.12
C ILE A 253 15.74 11.62 -5.16
N PHE A 254 14.72 11.23 -4.40
CA PHE A 254 14.10 12.05 -3.35
C PHE A 254 13.43 11.16 -2.31
N GLU A 255 13.54 11.54 -1.05
CA GLU A 255 12.74 11.04 0.07
C GLU A 255 12.48 12.19 1.05
N GLY A 256 11.21 12.38 1.46
CA GLY A 256 10.83 13.45 2.37
C GLY A 256 9.33 13.68 2.46
N THR A 257 8.96 14.80 3.10
CA THR A 257 7.57 15.24 3.21
C THR A 257 7.08 15.97 1.96
N ALA A 258 5.77 16.23 1.85
CA ALA A 258 5.21 17.09 0.80
C ALA A 258 5.81 18.50 0.81
N GLN A 259 6.15 19.02 2.01
CA GLN A 259 6.79 20.34 2.14
C GLN A 259 8.23 20.33 1.61
N ASP A 260 8.97 19.24 1.82
CA ASP A 260 10.33 19.09 1.32
C ASP A 260 10.31 18.94 -0.20
N LEU A 261 9.33 18.18 -0.73
CA LEU A 261 9.15 18.01 -2.17
C LEU A 261 8.92 19.35 -2.88
N GLY A 262 8.14 20.26 -2.27
CA GLY A 262 7.91 21.62 -2.80
C GLY A 262 9.13 22.53 -2.82
N LYS A 263 10.23 22.17 -2.13
CA LYS A 263 11.48 22.96 -2.06
C LYS A 263 12.58 22.40 -2.96
N VAL A 264 12.35 21.28 -3.62
CA VAL A 264 13.36 20.61 -4.45
C VAL A 264 13.66 21.46 -5.69
N GLU A 265 14.95 21.66 -5.97
CA GLU A 265 15.42 22.44 -7.12
C GLU A 265 15.74 21.56 -8.35
N ASP A 266 15.74 20.23 -8.20
CA ASP A 266 16.04 19.30 -9.31
C ASP A 266 15.04 19.50 -10.47
N PRO A 267 15.52 19.73 -11.71
CA PRO A 267 14.65 20.02 -12.85
C PRO A 267 13.70 18.86 -13.18
N TYR A 268 14.14 17.63 -13.05
CA TYR A 268 13.31 16.45 -13.29
C TYR A 268 12.15 16.33 -12.27
N ILE A 269 12.46 16.56 -11.00
CA ILE A 269 11.45 16.55 -9.96
C ILE A 269 10.45 17.69 -10.17
N LYS A 270 10.94 18.90 -10.53
CA LYS A 270 10.07 20.05 -10.86
C LYS A 270 9.14 19.75 -12.03
N GLU A 271 9.65 19.15 -13.11
CA GLU A 271 8.82 18.73 -14.25
C GLU A 271 7.80 17.66 -13.84
N PHE A 272 8.19 16.74 -12.95
CA PHE A 272 7.33 15.67 -12.49
C PHE A 272 6.19 16.17 -11.58
N ILE A 273 6.40 17.25 -10.82
CA ILE A 273 5.42 17.82 -9.87
C ILE A 273 4.61 18.99 -10.46
N SER A 274 4.95 19.50 -11.66
CA SER A 274 4.22 20.57 -12.35
C SER A 274 3.01 20.02 -13.12
#